data_8b82a68f850f83594894e7e0b109f19a
#
_entry.id   8b82a68f850f83594894e7e0b109f19a
#
_cell.length_a   1.000
_cell.length_b   1.000
_cell.length_c   1.000
_cell.angle_alpha   90.00
_cell.angle_beta   90.00
_cell.angle_gamma   90.00
#
_symmetry.space_group_name_H-M   'P 1'
#
loop_
_entity.id
_entity.type
_entity.pdbx_description
1 polymer ?
#
loop_
_entity_poly.entity_id
_entity_poly.type
_entity_poly.pdbx_seq_one_letter_code
_entity_poly.pdbx_strand_id
1 'polypeptide(L)'
;GLNSPFGIGVANGSDAIFIALKALGISLGDGVISPPFTFFATAGSIVRAGATPIFVDIDSQTYNLGPVKLQEFIDANCNFNSKINQLIDRQTGKPIKAIIPVHLYGQICKMDEIMEIAQKYNLKVVEDCAQSIGSEYKGKKSGSFGDLGTLSFFPTKNLATYGDGGMIITSSEEYAEYCKIFRSHGSKPKYYHRFVGINSRLDELHAAILNVKFKYLDKWLEDRFQVAWRYQKLFEQYNLLDKIKLPLNDIHNLKNHKEHTFHQYVIFIEDRGSLQEYLKENGIGTNIYYPLCLHLQECFKHLGYKEGDFPIAEEA
;
A
#
# COMPACT_ATOMS: atom_id res chain seq x y z
N GLY A 1 5.17 19.86 -0.66
CA GLY A 1 5.04 19.05 0.51
C GLY A 1 3.85 18.11 0.49
N LEU A 2 3.76 17.27 1.49
CA LEU A 2 2.57 16.47 1.76
C LEU A 2 1.45 17.37 2.26
N ASN A 3 0.19 17.05 1.91
CA ASN A 3 -0.97 17.81 2.38
C ASN A 3 -1.34 17.49 3.84
N SER A 4 -0.46 16.80 4.56
CA SER A 4 -0.62 16.42 5.97
C SER A 4 0.40 17.15 6.83
N PRO A 5 -0.02 17.81 7.93
CA PRO A 5 0.87 18.64 8.74
C PRO A 5 1.87 17.84 9.60
N PHE A 6 1.61 16.54 9.84
CA PHE A 6 2.44 15.73 10.72
C PHE A 6 3.11 14.58 9.95
N GLY A 7 4.44 14.48 10.09
CA GLY A 7 5.26 13.36 9.65
C GLY A 7 6.02 12.76 10.81
N ILE A 8 5.88 11.44 11.02
CA ILE A 8 6.52 10.72 12.11
C ILE A 8 7.46 9.67 11.50
N GLY A 9 8.78 9.92 11.58
CA GLY A 9 9.80 8.98 11.10
C GLY A 9 9.83 7.72 11.96
N VAL A 10 9.90 6.55 11.33
CA VAL A 10 9.94 5.23 11.97
C VAL A 10 11.03 4.37 11.33
N ALA A 11 11.35 3.21 11.92
CA ALA A 11 12.45 2.38 11.49
C ALA A 11 12.28 1.80 10.06
N ASN A 12 11.05 1.52 9.63
CA ASN A 12 10.76 0.97 8.30
C ASN A 12 9.28 1.10 7.95
N GLY A 13 8.91 0.77 6.70
CA GLY A 13 7.53 0.84 6.23
C GLY A 13 6.58 -0.14 6.91
N SER A 14 7.05 -1.32 7.28
CA SER A 14 6.23 -2.32 8.00
C SER A 14 5.84 -1.84 9.39
N ASP A 15 6.78 -1.23 10.11
CA ASP A 15 6.49 -0.58 11.39
C ASP A 15 5.56 0.62 11.22
N ALA A 16 5.66 1.37 10.11
CA ALA A 16 4.74 2.47 9.81
C ALA A 16 3.29 1.98 9.77
N ILE A 17 3.01 0.89 9.03
CA ILE A 17 1.66 0.30 8.96
C ILE A 17 1.22 -0.22 10.33
N PHE A 18 2.08 -0.96 11.01
CA PHE A 18 1.78 -1.52 12.33
C PHE A 18 1.43 -0.42 13.35
N ILE A 19 2.25 0.63 13.44
CA ILE A 19 2.02 1.74 14.37
C ILE A 19 0.75 2.52 14.00
N ALA A 20 0.48 2.73 12.71
CA ALA A 20 -0.73 3.38 12.23
C ALA A 20 -1.99 2.59 12.66
N LEU A 21 -1.99 1.27 12.51
CA LEU A 21 -3.08 0.42 12.99
C LEU A 21 -3.26 0.51 14.51
N LYS A 22 -2.16 0.52 15.28
CA LYS A 22 -2.24 0.71 16.74
C LYS A 22 -2.78 2.08 17.13
N ALA A 23 -2.45 3.14 16.37
CA ALA A 23 -2.99 4.49 16.61
C ALA A 23 -4.51 4.55 16.37
N LEU A 24 -5.04 3.75 15.44
CA LEU A 24 -6.47 3.60 15.20
C LEU A 24 -7.19 2.69 16.21
N GLY A 25 -6.49 2.16 17.21
CA GLY A 25 -7.03 1.25 18.19
C GLY A 25 -7.30 -0.16 17.68
N ILE A 26 -6.71 -0.54 16.54
CA ILE A 26 -6.85 -1.89 15.98
C ILE A 26 -6.16 -2.91 16.90
N SER A 27 -6.85 -3.99 17.20
CA SER A 27 -6.46 -4.97 18.20
C SER A 27 -7.00 -6.39 17.90
N LEU A 28 -6.78 -7.30 18.83
CA LEU A 28 -7.27 -8.67 18.74
C LEU A 28 -8.80 -8.72 18.56
N GLY A 29 -9.23 -9.48 17.56
CA GLY A 29 -10.63 -9.66 17.23
C GLY A 29 -11.16 -8.70 16.15
N ASP A 30 -10.38 -7.69 15.76
CA ASP A 30 -10.76 -6.77 14.68
C ASP A 30 -10.39 -7.34 13.29
N GLY A 31 -11.21 -7.04 12.29
CA GLY A 31 -10.91 -7.28 10.88
C GLY A 31 -10.36 -6.02 10.21
N VAL A 32 -9.40 -6.20 9.31
CA VAL A 32 -8.84 -5.15 8.47
C VAL A 32 -8.84 -5.61 7.01
N ILE A 33 -9.53 -4.87 6.14
CA ILE A 33 -9.62 -5.17 4.71
C ILE A 33 -8.32 -4.74 4.01
N SER A 34 -7.81 -5.61 3.11
CA SER A 34 -6.64 -5.34 2.25
C SER A 34 -6.70 -6.20 0.98
N PRO A 35 -6.03 -5.83 -0.13
CA PRO A 35 -5.91 -6.72 -1.28
C PRO A 35 -5.01 -7.92 -0.98
N PRO A 36 -5.26 -9.09 -1.59
CA PRO A 36 -4.38 -10.24 -1.50
C PRO A 36 -3.13 -10.13 -2.37
N PHE A 37 -3.11 -9.20 -3.32
CA PHE A 37 -2.01 -8.95 -4.25
C PHE A 37 -1.25 -7.69 -3.85
N THR A 38 -0.29 -7.84 -2.97
CA THR A 38 0.58 -6.77 -2.44
C THR A 38 1.84 -7.36 -1.81
N PHE A 39 2.76 -6.48 -1.40
CA PHE A 39 3.89 -6.91 -0.59
C PHE A 39 3.44 -7.41 0.79
N PHE A 40 4.13 -8.41 1.30
CA PHE A 40 3.80 -9.11 2.55
C PHE A 40 3.58 -8.18 3.76
N ALA A 41 4.31 -7.06 3.82
CA ALA A 41 4.27 -6.13 4.95
C ALA A 41 2.85 -5.63 5.27
N THR A 42 1.98 -5.48 4.28
CA THR A 42 0.60 -5.00 4.48
C THR A 42 -0.18 -5.96 5.38
N ALA A 43 -0.34 -7.22 4.98
CA ALA A 43 -1.07 -8.22 5.77
C ALA A 43 -0.30 -8.66 7.02
N GLY A 44 1.03 -8.76 6.94
CA GLY A 44 1.88 -9.08 8.08
C GLY A 44 1.75 -8.06 9.22
N SER A 45 1.61 -6.77 8.88
CA SER A 45 1.40 -5.72 9.89
C SER A 45 0.01 -5.78 10.53
N ILE A 46 -1.02 -6.21 9.79
CA ILE A 46 -2.37 -6.46 10.33
C ILE A 46 -2.30 -7.55 11.41
N VAL A 47 -1.69 -8.68 11.09
CA VAL A 47 -1.54 -9.79 12.05
C VAL A 47 -0.68 -9.37 13.24
N ARG A 48 0.39 -8.65 13.02
CA ARG A 48 1.24 -8.11 14.10
C ARG A 48 0.48 -7.16 15.01
N ALA A 49 -0.51 -6.41 14.50
CA ALA A 49 -1.39 -5.58 15.32
C ALA A 49 -2.39 -6.39 16.15
N GLY A 50 -2.50 -7.69 15.92
CA GLY A 50 -3.44 -8.62 16.55
C GLY A 50 -4.76 -8.76 15.79
N ALA A 51 -4.90 -8.11 14.65
CA ALA A 51 -6.09 -8.16 13.82
C ALA A 51 -6.05 -9.28 12.78
N THR A 52 -7.19 -9.55 12.17
CA THR A 52 -7.33 -10.53 11.09
C THR A 52 -7.35 -9.81 9.75
N PRO A 53 -6.43 -10.12 8.81
CA PRO A 53 -6.54 -9.62 7.44
C PRO A 53 -7.76 -10.24 6.76
N ILE A 54 -8.57 -9.39 6.13
CA ILE A 54 -9.71 -9.76 5.33
C ILE A 54 -9.37 -9.37 3.91
N PHE A 55 -9.21 -10.37 3.04
CA PHE A 55 -8.82 -10.10 1.66
C PHE A 55 -10.03 -9.80 0.78
N VAL A 56 -9.84 -8.84 -0.12
CA VAL A 56 -10.81 -8.46 -1.16
C VAL A 56 -10.07 -8.37 -2.48
N ASP A 57 -10.63 -8.98 -3.53
CA ASP A 57 -9.98 -9.07 -4.83
C ASP A 57 -9.68 -7.69 -5.43
N ILE A 58 -8.73 -7.65 -6.35
CA ILE A 58 -8.22 -6.44 -6.98
C ILE A 58 -9.04 -6.06 -8.22
N ASP A 59 -8.85 -4.83 -8.67
CA ASP A 59 -9.30 -4.35 -9.98
C ASP A 59 -8.36 -4.88 -11.07
N SER A 60 -8.90 -5.48 -12.11
CA SER A 60 -8.13 -6.13 -13.18
C SER A 60 -7.33 -5.17 -14.07
N GLN A 61 -7.60 -3.87 -14.01
CA GLN A 61 -6.91 -2.87 -14.81
C GLN A 61 -5.77 -2.19 -14.05
N THR A 62 -5.96 -1.99 -12.75
CA THR A 62 -5.02 -1.22 -11.92
C THR A 62 -4.21 -2.11 -10.96
N TYR A 63 -4.64 -3.34 -10.73
CA TYR A 63 -4.13 -4.28 -9.70
C TYR A 63 -4.21 -3.72 -8.27
N ASN A 64 -4.88 -2.62 -8.08
CA ASN A 64 -5.17 -2.03 -6.79
C ASN A 64 -6.50 -2.55 -6.23
N LEU A 65 -6.76 -2.30 -4.93
CA LEU A 65 -8.07 -2.52 -4.34
C LEU A 65 -9.14 -1.73 -5.10
N GLY A 66 -10.05 -2.44 -5.78
CA GLY A 66 -11.14 -1.83 -6.54
C GLY A 66 -12.32 -1.45 -5.65
N PRO A 67 -12.88 -0.23 -5.75
CA PRO A 67 -14.05 0.16 -4.95
C PRO A 67 -15.28 -0.71 -5.25
N VAL A 68 -15.45 -1.15 -6.50
CA VAL A 68 -16.54 -2.07 -6.89
C VAL A 68 -16.38 -3.41 -6.16
N LYS A 69 -15.18 -4.00 -6.17
CA LYS A 69 -14.89 -5.26 -5.46
C LYS A 69 -15.07 -5.12 -3.95
N LEU A 70 -14.67 -3.98 -3.41
CA LEU A 70 -14.86 -3.66 -1.99
C LEU A 70 -16.36 -3.59 -1.63
N GLN A 71 -17.17 -2.91 -2.44
CA GLN A 71 -18.62 -2.83 -2.19
C GLN A 71 -19.30 -4.20 -2.36
N GLU A 72 -18.98 -4.97 -3.41
CA GLU A 72 -19.47 -6.32 -3.63
C GLU A 72 -19.15 -7.24 -2.43
N PHE A 73 -17.93 -7.17 -1.93
CA PHE A 73 -17.52 -7.93 -0.74
C PHE A 73 -18.37 -7.56 0.49
N ILE A 74 -18.53 -6.25 0.76
CA ILE A 74 -19.31 -5.78 1.91
C ILE A 74 -20.77 -6.23 1.80
N ASP A 75 -21.39 -6.10 0.65
CA ASP A 75 -22.79 -6.46 0.45
C ASP A 75 -23.01 -7.97 0.60
N ALA A 76 -22.07 -8.78 0.12
CA ALA A 76 -22.14 -10.25 0.19
C ALA A 76 -21.79 -10.80 1.59
N ASN A 77 -20.79 -10.24 2.26
CA ASN A 77 -20.15 -10.88 3.42
C ASN A 77 -20.34 -10.13 4.75
N CYS A 78 -20.90 -8.92 4.74
CA CYS A 78 -20.98 -8.10 5.94
C CYS A 78 -22.40 -7.67 6.27
N ASN A 79 -22.60 -7.32 7.55
CA ASN A 79 -23.78 -6.63 8.06
C ASN A 79 -23.35 -5.33 8.72
N PHE A 80 -23.98 -4.20 8.36
CA PHE A 80 -23.77 -2.95 9.06
C PHE A 80 -24.73 -2.83 10.23
N ASN A 81 -24.19 -2.80 11.45
CA ASN A 81 -24.97 -2.63 12.67
C ASN A 81 -25.05 -1.13 13.02
N SER A 82 -26.14 -0.49 12.63
CA SER A 82 -26.36 0.95 12.84
C SER A 82 -26.46 1.37 14.32
N LYS A 83 -26.82 0.45 15.22
CA LYS A 83 -26.91 0.75 16.67
C LYS A 83 -25.56 1.01 17.32
N ILE A 84 -24.54 0.27 16.87
CA ILE A 84 -23.17 0.41 17.35
C ILE A 84 -22.23 1.03 16.31
N ASN A 85 -22.77 1.40 15.15
CA ASN A 85 -22.07 2.02 14.04
C ASN A 85 -20.82 1.22 13.58
N GLN A 86 -21.00 -0.11 13.38
CA GLN A 86 -19.92 -1.02 13.01
C GLN A 86 -20.31 -1.94 11.86
N LEU A 87 -19.35 -2.19 10.98
CA LEU A 87 -19.41 -3.24 9.97
C LEU A 87 -19.00 -4.57 10.61
N ILE A 88 -19.84 -5.59 10.48
CA ILE A 88 -19.63 -6.91 11.08
C ILE A 88 -19.50 -7.95 9.97
N ASP A 89 -18.43 -8.71 9.99
CA ASP A 89 -18.27 -9.88 9.15
C ASP A 89 -19.28 -10.95 9.51
N ARG A 90 -20.04 -11.46 8.53
CA ARG A 90 -21.14 -12.42 8.79
C ARG A 90 -20.63 -13.78 9.21
N GLN A 91 -19.47 -14.19 8.71
CA GLN A 91 -18.92 -15.51 8.97
C GLN A 91 -18.35 -15.62 10.38
N THR A 92 -17.62 -14.60 10.81
CA THR A 92 -16.91 -14.61 12.10
C THR A 92 -17.65 -13.89 13.23
N GLY A 93 -18.62 -13.06 12.91
CA GLY A 93 -19.30 -12.15 13.85
C GLY A 93 -18.40 -11.03 14.39
N LYS A 94 -17.20 -10.84 13.83
CA LYS A 94 -16.22 -9.85 14.29
C LYS A 94 -16.38 -8.51 13.58
N PRO A 95 -16.03 -7.41 14.25
CA PRO A 95 -16.06 -6.09 13.61
C PRO A 95 -14.94 -5.93 12.60
N ILE A 96 -15.25 -5.36 11.45
CA ILE A 96 -14.29 -4.85 10.47
C ILE A 96 -14.13 -3.36 10.77
N LYS A 97 -12.89 -2.92 11.05
CA LYS A 97 -12.66 -1.55 11.54
C LYS A 97 -11.86 -0.67 10.59
N ALA A 98 -11.09 -1.27 9.68
CA ALA A 98 -10.23 -0.50 8.80
C ALA A 98 -10.08 -1.14 7.42
N ILE A 99 -9.64 -0.28 6.47
CA ILE A 99 -9.21 -0.66 5.13
C ILE A 99 -7.77 -0.19 4.96
N ILE A 100 -6.94 -1.03 4.33
CA ILE A 100 -5.60 -0.65 3.86
C ILE A 100 -5.59 -0.73 2.33
N PRO A 101 -5.92 0.35 1.61
CA PRO A 101 -5.64 0.44 0.19
C PRO A 101 -4.12 0.53 -0.01
N VAL A 102 -3.60 -0.24 -0.97
CA VAL A 102 -2.19 -0.22 -1.35
C VAL A 102 -2.06 0.48 -2.70
N HIS A 103 -1.21 1.50 -2.77
CA HIS A 103 -0.93 2.22 -4.01
C HIS A 103 0.19 1.51 -4.78
N LEU A 104 -0.20 0.37 -5.39
CA LEU A 104 0.74 -0.58 -5.97
C LEU A 104 1.49 0.02 -7.16
N TYR A 105 2.77 -0.30 -7.28
CA TYR A 105 3.69 0.12 -8.34
C TYR A 105 3.88 1.64 -8.50
N GLY A 106 3.18 2.44 -7.70
CA GLY A 106 3.20 3.91 -7.78
C GLY A 106 1.91 4.53 -8.31
N GLN A 107 0.86 3.73 -8.53
CA GLN A 107 -0.48 4.17 -8.91
C GLN A 107 -1.39 4.26 -7.68
N ILE A 108 -2.02 5.42 -7.48
CA ILE A 108 -2.97 5.59 -6.38
C ILE A 108 -4.28 4.86 -6.70
N CYS A 109 -4.86 4.20 -5.67
CA CYS A 109 -6.21 3.66 -5.74
C CYS A 109 -7.25 4.77 -6.05
N LYS A 110 -8.44 4.41 -6.49
CA LYS A 110 -9.58 5.33 -6.62
C LYS A 110 -10.08 5.76 -5.24
N MET A 111 -9.31 6.69 -4.63
CA MET A 111 -9.45 7.01 -3.21
C MET A 111 -10.74 7.73 -2.86
N ASP A 112 -11.32 8.52 -3.75
CA ASP A 112 -12.62 9.15 -3.52
C ASP A 112 -13.73 8.11 -3.29
N GLU A 113 -13.85 7.12 -4.17
CA GLU A 113 -14.83 6.04 -4.06
C GLU A 113 -14.56 5.14 -2.82
N ILE A 114 -13.28 4.83 -2.54
CA ILE A 114 -12.91 4.07 -1.33
C ILE A 114 -13.26 4.85 -0.05
N MET A 115 -13.02 6.16 -0.02
CA MET A 115 -13.33 6.99 1.12
C MET A 115 -14.84 7.15 1.34
N GLU A 116 -15.66 7.20 0.27
CA GLU A 116 -17.12 7.18 0.37
C GLU A 116 -17.62 5.88 1.02
N ILE A 117 -17.07 4.73 0.61
CA ILE A 117 -17.38 3.43 1.22
C ILE A 117 -16.93 3.42 2.69
N ALA A 118 -15.72 3.86 2.98
CA ALA A 118 -15.19 3.91 4.33
C ALA A 118 -16.07 4.78 5.26
N GLN A 119 -16.49 5.95 4.79
CA GLN A 119 -17.38 6.83 5.53
C GLN A 119 -18.76 6.20 5.76
N LYS A 120 -19.36 5.59 4.73
CA LYS A 120 -20.67 4.91 4.81
C LYS A 120 -20.70 3.82 5.89
N TYR A 121 -19.62 3.09 6.04
CA TYR A 121 -19.52 1.94 6.96
C TYR A 121 -18.69 2.23 8.22
N ASN A 122 -18.31 3.48 8.46
CA ASN A 122 -17.51 3.91 9.60
C ASN A 122 -16.16 3.15 9.71
N LEU A 123 -15.50 2.95 8.58
CA LEU A 123 -14.19 2.29 8.51
C LEU A 123 -13.07 3.33 8.52
N LYS A 124 -12.00 3.02 9.26
CA LYS A 124 -10.76 3.77 9.23
C LYS A 124 -9.93 3.42 7.99
N VAL A 125 -9.12 4.35 7.51
CA VAL A 125 -8.30 4.12 6.31
C VAL A 125 -6.83 4.41 6.60
N VAL A 126 -5.98 3.40 6.38
CA VAL A 126 -4.52 3.53 6.38
C VAL A 126 -4.02 3.33 4.95
N GLU A 127 -3.49 4.36 4.32
CA GLU A 127 -2.93 4.24 2.97
C GLU A 127 -1.54 3.60 3.03
N ASP A 128 -1.33 2.48 2.35
CA ASP A 128 0.01 1.93 2.12
C ASP A 128 0.63 2.60 0.89
N CYS A 129 1.45 3.60 1.16
CA CYS A 129 2.13 4.42 0.15
C CYS A 129 3.59 4.01 -0.04
N ALA A 130 3.97 2.80 0.37
CA ALA A 130 5.36 2.35 0.29
C ALA A 130 5.94 2.35 -1.14
N GLN A 131 5.10 2.41 -2.16
CA GLN A 131 5.49 2.43 -3.57
C GLN A 131 5.07 3.72 -4.31
N SER A 132 4.38 4.66 -3.65
CA SER A 132 3.70 5.78 -4.32
C SER A 132 4.13 7.18 -3.87
N ILE A 133 5.31 7.30 -3.24
CA ILE A 133 5.78 8.63 -2.83
C ILE A 133 5.86 9.57 -4.02
N GLY A 134 5.22 10.73 -3.91
CA GLY A 134 5.13 11.73 -4.97
C GLY A 134 3.91 11.58 -5.89
N SER A 135 3.19 10.44 -5.86
CA SER A 135 1.96 10.27 -6.64
C SER A 135 0.86 11.22 -6.19
N GLU A 136 0.03 11.63 -7.15
CA GLU A 136 -1.14 12.48 -6.95
C GLU A 136 -2.39 11.86 -7.61
N TYR A 137 -3.51 11.94 -6.93
CA TYR A 137 -4.82 11.59 -7.46
C TYR A 137 -5.76 12.76 -7.27
N LYS A 138 -6.30 13.30 -8.39
CA LYS A 138 -7.16 14.49 -8.41
C LYS A 138 -6.54 15.68 -7.64
N GLY A 139 -5.22 15.88 -7.79
CA GLY A 139 -4.47 16.98 -7.16
C GLY A 139 -4.12 16.78 -5.68
N LYS A 140 -4.42 15.62 -5.11
CA LYS A 140 -4.09 15.26 -3.73
C LYS A 140 -3.00 14.19 -3.68
N LYS A 141 -2.03 14.34 -2.80
CA LYS A 141 -0.90 13.42 -2.66
C LYS A 141 -1.31 12.09 -2.02
N SER A 142 -0.66 10.98 -2.44
CA SER A 142 -0.77 9.70 -1.74
C SER A 142 -0.45 9.86 -0.26
N GLY A 143 -1.20 9.16 0.59
CA GLY A 143 -1.08 9.22 2.05
C GLY A 143 -1.81 10.39 2.71
N SER A 144 -2.59 11.18 1.95
CA SER A 144 -3.33 12.31 2.51
C SER A 144 -4.85 12.18 2.40
N PHE A 145 -5.35 11.03 1.97
CA PHE A 145 -6.80 10.77 1.82
C PHE A 145 -7.39 10.14 3.08
N GLY A 146 -6.71 9.12 3.62
CA GLY A 146 -7.16 8.38 4.80
C GLY A 146 -6.84 9.06 6.13
N ASP A 147 -7.07 8.32 7.22
CA ASP A 147 -6.73 8.76 8.59
C ASP A 147 -5.22 8.85 8.77
N LEU A 148 -4.48 7.87 8.21
CA LEU A 148 -3.00 7.83 8.20
C LEU A 148 -2.49 7.30 6.85
N GLY A 149 -1.34 7.82 6.44
CA GLY A 149 -0.56 7.28 5.32
C GLY A 149 0.78 6.74 5.80
N THR A 150 1.31 5.72 5.13
CA THR A 150 2.55 5.05 5.51
C THR A 150 3.53 5.01 4.35
N LEU A 151 4.76 5.40 4.59
CA LEU A 151 5.84 5.46 3.60
C LEU A 151 6.96 4.50 3.97
N SER A 152 7.64 3.98 2.97
CA SER A 152 8.87 3.22 3.10
C SER A 152 10.02 3.96 2.41
N PHE A 153 11.16 4.00 3.08
CA PHE A 153 12.40 4.54 2.55
C PHE A 153 13.47 3.47 2.34
N PHE A 154 13.05 2.21 2.20
CA PHE A 154 13.92 1.08 1.87
C PHE A 154 14.75 1.39 0.62
N PRO A 155 16.02 0.91 0.49
CA PRO A 155 16.96 1.33 -0.56
C PRO A 155 16.47 1.27 -2.00
N THR A 156 15.48 0.43 -2.32
CA THR A 156 14.92 0.31 -3.68
C THR A 156 13.77 1.29 -3.95
N LYS A 157 13.30 2.04 -2.95
CA LYS A 157 12.16 2.95 -3.10
C LYS A 157 12.54 4.22 -3.87
N ASN A 158 11.54 4.88 -4.48
CA ASN A 158 11.75 6.11 -5.27
C ASN A 158 12.43 7.21 -4.46
N LEU A 159 12.08 7.34 -3.18
CA LEU A 159 12.85 8.08 -2.19
C LEU A 159 13.35 7.11 -1.13
N ALA A 160 14.64 6.91 -1.07
CA ALA A 160 15.26 5.87 -0.27
C ALA A 160 16.42 6.41 0.56
N THR A 161 16.62 5.83 1.75
CA THR A 161 17.85 5.97 2.55
C THR A 161 18.85 4.87 2.20
N TYR A 162 19.95 4.74 2.95
CA TYR A 162 20.98 3.71 2.79
C TYR A 162 20.82 2.58 3.81
N GLY A 163 19.61 2.20 4.08
CA GLY A 163 19.18 1.18 5.01
C GLY A 163 17.68 1.25 5.18
N ASP A 164 17.16 0.72 6.26
CA ASP A 164 15.74 0.79 6.56
C ASP A 164 15.31 2.21 6.96
N GLY A 165 14.09 2.56 6.60
CA GLY A 165 13.45 3.81 6.99
C GLY A 165 11.98 3.80 6.61
N GLY A 166 11.19 4.56 7.34
CA GLY A 166 9.77 4.74 7.07
C GLY A 166 9.22 6.03 7.69
N MET A 167 7.99 6.35 7.35
CA MET A 167 7.29 7.50 7.90
C MET A 167 5.79 7.24 7.96
N ILE A 168 5.17 7.73 9.00
CA ILE A 168 3.71 7.84 9.11
C ILE A 168 3.35 9.30 8.88
N ILE A 169 2.31 9.54 8.09
CA ILE A 169 1.77 10.87 7.84
C ILE A 169 0.30 10.91 8.24
N THR A 170 -0.14 12.02 8.83
CA THR A 170 -1.53 12.23 9.25
C THR A 170 -1.84 13.71 9.41
N SER A 171 -3.10 14.08 9.31
CA SER A 171 -3.60 15.41 9.67
C SER A 171 -4.10 15.50 11.11
N SER A 172 -4.24 14.36 11.81
CA SER A 172 -4.69 14.30 13.20
C SER A 172 -3.53 14.46 14.17
N GLU A 173 -3.60 15.49 15.03
CA GLU A 173 -2.64 15.68 16.11
C GLU A 173 -2.66 14.52 17.12
N GLU A 174 -3.83 13.96 17.40
CA GLU A 174 -4.00 12.83 18.30
C GLU A 174 -3.24 11.60 17.80
N TYR A 175 -3.44 11.23 16.52
CA TYR A 175 -2.73 10.09 15.92
C TYR A 175 -1.22 10.36 15.82
N ALA A 176 -0.83 11.59 15.48
CA ALA A 176 0.58 11.97 15.42
C ALA A 176 1.26 11.82 16.78
N GLU A 177 0.61 12.28 17.85
CA GLU A 177 1.14 12.19 19.19
C GLU A 177 1.20 10.73 19.67
N TYR A 178 0.16 9.94 19.43
CA TYR A 178 0.17 8.51 19.73
C TYR A 178 1.34 7.80 19.04
N CYS A 179 1.53 8.01 17.73
CA CYS A 179 2.62 7.40 16.96
C CYS A 179 4.00 7.80 17.50
N LYS A 180 4.20 9.07 17.87
CA LYS A 180 5.46 9.56 18.47
C LYS A 180 5.78 8.85 19.78
N ILE A 181 4.78 8.67 20.64
CA ILE A 181 4.93 7.98 21.93
C ILE A 181 5.17 6.50 21.69
N PHE A 182 4.34 5.85 20.84
CA PHE A 182 4.40 4.41 20.58
C PHE A 182 5.77 3.98 20.03
N ARG A 183 6.33 4.71 19.04
CA ARG A 183 7.64 4.41 18.44
C ARG A 183 8.82 4.56 19.42
N SER A 184 8.59 5.14 20.59
CA SER A 184 9.59 5.41 21.62
C SER A 184 9.24 4.70 22.92
N HIS A 185 8.89 3.39 22.85
CA HIS A 185 8.54 2.53 23.97
C HIS A 185 7.30 2.96 24.76
N GLY A 186 6.42 3.78 24.20
CA GLY A 186 5.25 4.31 24.92
C GLY A 186 5.60 5.40 25.94
N SER A 187 6.81 5.99 25.85
CA SER A 187 7.35 6.90 26.88
C SER A 187 7.00 8.36 26.63
N LYS A 188 6.34 8.99 27.59
CA LYS A 188 6.14 10.45 27.69
C LYS A 188 5.66 10.84 29.10
N PRO A 189 6.40 11.70 29.85
CA PRO A 189 7.77 12.17 29.58
C PRO A 189 8.79 11.02 29.61
N LYS A 190 10.06 11.32 29.31
CA LYS A 190 11.13 10.32 29.26
C LYS A 190 11.17 9.48 30.56
N TYR A 191 11.26 8.13 30.43
CA TYR A 191 11.21 7.11 31.48
C TYR A 191 9.83 6.87 32.12
N TYR A 192 8.77 7.58 31.68
CA TYR A 192 7.41 7.28 32.13
C TYR A 192 6.62 6.70 30.94
N HIS A 193 6.23 5.44 31.04
CA HIS A 193 5.59 4.69 29.96
C HIS A 193 4.09 4.69 30.13
N ARG A 194 3.35 5.28 29.19
CA ARG A 194 1.89 5.35 29.23
C ARG A 194 1.24 4.05 28.79
N PHE A 195 1.93 3.32 27.90
CA PHE A 195 1.55 2.02 27.37
C PHE A 195 2.78 1.30 26.82
N VAL A 196 2.65 -0.01 26.51
CA VAL A 196 3.75 -0.76 25.90
C VAL A 196 3.85 -0.36 24.43
N GLY A 197 4.93 0.32 24.08
CA GLY A 197 5.28 0.67 22.70
C GLY A 197 6.48 -0.13 22.20
N ILE A 198 7.08 0.32 21.10
CA ILE A 198 8.26 -0.30 20.49
C ILE A 198 9.39 0.71 20.29
N ASN A 199 10.58 0.22 19.98
CA ASN A 199 11.66 1.05 19.45
C ASN A 199 11.59 1.04 17.92
N SER A 200 11.04 2.10 17.34
CA SER A 200 10.95 2.26 15.88
C SER A 200 11.12 3.73 15.52
N ARG A 201 12.34 4.13 15.27
CA ARG A 201 12.71 5.51 14.96
C ARG A 201 13.43 5.58 13.62
N LEU A 202 13.29 6.69 12.92
CA LEU A 202 14.16 7.02 11.78
C LEU A 202 15.41 7.71 12.35
N ASP A 203 16.58 7.15 12.06
CA ASP A 203 17.85 7.73 12.51
C ASP A 203 18.12 9.07 11.85
N GLU A 204 18.77 10.00 12.57
CA GLU A 204 19.10 11.32 12.07
C GLU A 204 19.99 11.26 10.82
N LEU A 205 20.89 10.29 10.73
CA LEU A 205 21.72 10.08 9.55
C LEU A 205 20.85 9.75 8.33
N HIS A 206 19.90 8.83 8.49
CA HIS A 206 18.94 8.47 7.42
C HIS A 206 18.04 9.65 7.04
N ALA A 207 17.58 10.42 8.01
CA ALA A 207 16.81 11.64 7.76
C ALA A 207 17.62 12.70 6.99
N ALA A 208 18.89 12.86 7.29
CA ALA A 208 19.79 13.78 6.57
C ALA A 208 19.97 13.35 5.10
N ILE A 209 20.16 12.05 4.86
CA ILE A 209 20.25 11.47 3.50
C ILE A 209 18.95 11.73 2.71
N LEU A 210 17.80 11.49 3.34
CA LEU A 210 16.49 11.74 2.73
C LEU A 210 16.30 13.22 2.38
N ASN A 211 16.71 14.16 3.25
CA ASN A 211 16.62 15.59 3.00
C ASN A 211 17.46 16.03 1.79
N VAL A 212 18.61 15.42 1.56
CA VAL A 212 19.41 15.66 0.35
C VAL A 212 18.72 15.11 -0.88
N LYS A 213 18.31 13.84 -0.84
CA LYS A 213 17.68 13.13 -1.98
C LYS A 213 16.31 13.68 -2.36
N PHE A 214 15.55 14.16 -1.39
CA PHE A 214 14.22 14.71 -1.61
C PHE A 214 14.19 15.88 -2.60
N LYS A 215 15.28 16.67 -2.65
CA LYS A 215 15.43 17.78 -3.59
C LYS A 215 15.42 17.34 -5.06
N TYR A 216 15.74 16.08 -5.30
CA TYR A 216 15.81 15.48 -6.65
C TYR A 216 14.61 14.60 -6.99
N LEU A 217 13.69 14.38 -6.05
CA LEU A 217 12.60 13.41 -6.20
C LEU A 217 11.74 13.71 -7.44
N ASP A 218 11.28 14.95 -7.62
CA ASP A 218 10.42 15.31 -8.76
C ASP A 218 11.12 15.00 -10.10
N LYS A 219 12.43 15.30 -10.19
CA LYS A 219 13.21 14.98 -11.39
C LYS A 219 13.29 13.47 -11.62
N TRP A 220 13.54 12.68 -10.59
CA TRP A 220 13.62 11.22 -10.72
C TRP A 220 12.28 10.59 -11.08
N LEU A 221 11.18 11.14 -10.61
CA LEU A 221 9.83 10.69 -10.99
C LEU A 221 9.54 11.03 -12.45
N GLU A 222 9.93 12.22 -12.91
CA GLU A 222 9.83 12.59 -14.31
C GLU A 222 10.68 11.67 -15.20
N ASP A 223 11.93 11.39 -14.81
CA ASP A 223 12.82 10.48 -15.56
C ASP A 223 12.20 9.06 -15.67
N ARG A 224 11.57 8.54 -14.60
CA ARG A 224 10.84 7.25 -14.60
C ARG A 224 9.64 7.28 -15.55
N PHE A 225 8.89 8.36 -15.54
CA PHE A 225 7.76 8.56 -16.46
C PHE A 225 8.22 8.55 -17.91
N GLN A 226 9.32 9.23 -18.23
CA GLN A 226 9.89 9.24 -19.60
C GLN A 226 10.35 7.84 -20.03
N VAL A 227 10.92 7.05 -19.12
CA VAL A 227 11.27 5.65 -19.39
C VAL A 227 10.03 4.81 -19.64
N ALA A 228 8.99 4.92 -18.83
CA ALA A 228 7.72 4.22 -19.01
C ALA A 228 7.06 4.59 -20.34
N TRP A 229 7.06 5.88 -20.68
CA TRP A 229 6.59 6.38 -21.97
C TRP A 229 7.36 5.80 -23.16
N ARG A 230 8.68 5.66 -23.02
CA ARG A 230 9.52 5.02 -24.04
C ARG A 230 9.17 3.54 -24.21
N TYR A 231 8.93 2.80 -23.14
CA TYR A 231 8.47 1.42 -23.22
C TYR A 231 7.15 1.32 -23.97
N GLN A 232 6.16 2.14 -23.63
CA GLN A 232 4.87 2.16 -24.30
C GLN A 232 5.02 2.35 -25.80
N LYS A 233 5.78 3.38 -26.24
CA LYS A 233 6.03 3.64 -27.66
C LYS A 233 6.71 2.49 -28.40
N LEU A 234 7.65 1.80 -27.74
CA LEU A 234 8.32 0.66 -28.34
C LEU A 234 7.37 -0.54 -28.47
N PHE A 235 6.53 -0.80 -27.48
CA PHE A 235 5.51 -1.85 -27.56
C PHE A 235 4.50 -1.58 -28.67
N GLU A 236 4.08 -0.34 -28.87
CA GLU A 236 3.25 0.09 -29.99
C GLU A 236 3.96 -0.09 -31.34
N GLN A 237 5.18 0.43 -31.46
CA GLN A 237 5.98 0.36 -32.68
C GLN A 237 6.22 -1.07 -33.15
N TYR A 238 6.42 -2.02 -32.21
CA TYR A 238 6.67 -3.42 -32.52
C TYR A 238 5.41 -4.30 -32.45
N ASN A 239 4.21 -3.73 -32.34
CA ASN A 239 2.91 -4.43 -32.28
C ASN A 239 2.89 -5.50 -31.16
N LEU A 240 3.38 -5.18 -29.97
CA LEU A 240 3.45 -6.10 -28.84
C LEU A 240 2.27 -5.98 -27.86
N LEU A 241 1.41 -4.97 -28.00
CA LEU A 241 0.30 -4.73 -27.07
C LEU A 241 -0.77 -5.83 -27.06
N ASP A 242 -0.85 -6.60 -28.15
CA ASP A 242 -1.75 -7.80 -28.20
C ASP A 242 -1.16 -8.99 -27.44
N LYS A 243 0.13 -8.96 -27.07
CA LYS A 243 0.85 -10.05 -26.41
C LYS A 243 1.16 -9.79 -24.95
N ILE A 244 1.09 -8.53 -24.54
CA ILE A 244 1.39 -8.09 -23.19
C ILE A 244 0.26 -7.22 -22.65
N LYS A 245 -0.06 -7.40 -21.36
CA LYS A 245 -1.00 -6.51 -20.66
C LYS A 245 -0.21 -5.61 -19.74
N LEU A 246 -0.50 -4.34 -19.79
CA LEU A 246 0.12 -3.34 -18.92
C LEU A 246 -0.82 -3.05 -17.74
N PRO A 247 -0.29 -2.83 -16.53
CA PRO A 247 -1.10 -2.47 -15.36
C PRO A 247 -1.79 -1.11 -15.54
N LEU A 248 -1.29 -0.31 -16.46
CA LEU A 248 -1.88 0.93 -16.90
C LEU A 248 -2.18 0.77 -18.40
N ASN A 249 -3.44 0.60 -18.74
CA ASN A 249 -3.87 0.30 -20.12
C ASN A 249 -3.48 1.39 -21.12
N ASP A 250 -3.28 2.62 -20.69
CA ASP A 250 -2.91 3.71 -21.56
C ASP A 250 -2.17 4.84 -20.81
N ILE A 251 -0.84 4.85 -20.92
CA ILE A 251 -0.01 5.92 -20.38
C ILE A 251 -0.33 7.29 -21.02
N HIS A 252 -0.90 7.30 -22.25
CA HIS A 252 -1.31 8.53 -22.93
C HIS A 252 -2.40 9.29 -22.18
N ASN A 253 -3.19 8.60 -21.35
CA ASN A 253 -4.20 9.22 -20.50
C ASN A 253 -3.63 9.90 -19.24
N LEU A 254 -2.37 9.64 -18.90
CA LEU A 254 -1.72 10.33 -17.78
C LEU A 254 -1.35 11.76 -18.20
N LYS A 255 -1.76 12.72 -17.39
CA LYS A 255 -1.46 14.14 -17.61
C LYS A 255 -0.03 14.50 -17.29
N ASN A 256 0.60 13.78 -16.35
CA ASN A 256 1.97 14.03 -15.91
C ASN A 256 2.50 12.87 -15.05
N HIS A 257 3.80 12.91 -14.75
CA HIS A 257 4.54 11.91 -13.94
C HIS A 257 4.01 11.71 -12.51
N LYS A 258 3.11 12.57 -12.03
CA LYS A 258 2.59 12.46 -10.66
C LYS A 258 1.39 11.53 -10.55
N GLU A 259 0.71 11.21 -11.65
CA GLU A 259 -0.44 10.30 -11.61
C GLU A 259 0.00 8.84 -11.44
N HIS A 260 1.22 8.51 -11.87
CA HIS A 260 1.86 7.21 -11.63
C HIS A 260 3.38 7.39 -11.51
N THR A 261 3.96 7.05 -10.38
CA THR A 261 5.39 7.28 -10.12
C THR A 261 6.30 6.15 -10.59
N PHE A 262 5.76 5.12 -11.20
CA PHE A 262 6.49 3.97 -11.75
C PHE A 262 7.62 3.49 -10.82
N HIS A 263 7.25 3.19 -9.57
CA HIS A 263 8.17 2.54 -8.66
C HIS A 263 8.67 1.23 -9.27
N GLN A 264 7.76 0.52 -9.93
CA GLN A 264 8.03 -0.63 -10.76
C GLN A 264 7.26 -0.47 -12.07
N TYR A 265 7.92 -0.85 -13.19
CA TYR A 265 7.26 -0.99 -14.48
C TYR A 265 7.00 -2.48 -14.68
N VAL A 266 5.75 -2.88 -14.53
CA VAL A 266 5.33 -4.28 -14.56
C VAL A 266 4.54 -4.55 -15.82
N ILE A 267 4.76 -5.68 -16.45
CA ILE A 267 3.94 -6.20 -17.55
C ILE A 267 3.40 -7.57 -17.18
N PHE A 268 2.22 -7.90 -17.64
CA PHE A 268 1.68 -9.25 -17.61
C PHE A 268 1.90 -9.93 -18.96
N ILE A 269 2.33 -11.18 -18.92
CA ILE A 269 2.52 -12.03 -20.10
C ILE A 269 2.26 -13.49 -19.72
N GLU A 270 1.57 -14.25 -20.59
CA GLU A 270 1.23 -15.66 -20.33
C GLU A 270 2.47 -16.54 -20.19
N ASP A 271 3.42 -16.46 -21.14
CA ASP A 271 4.69 -17.21 -21.08
C ASP A 271 5.80 -16.41 -20.41
N ARG A 272 5.60 -16.11 -19.13
CA ARG A 272 6.54 -15.36 -18.31
C ARG A 272 7.89 -16.03 -18.19
N GLY A 273 7.91 -17.37 -18.07
CA GLY A 273 9.14 -18.14 -17.88
C GLY A 273 10.11 -17.98 -19.04
N SER A 274 9.65 -18.23 -20.25
CA SER A 274 10.47 -18.10 -21.48
C SER A 274 10.95 -16.66 -21.70
N LEU A 275 10.11 -15.66 -21.41
CA LEU A 275 10.53 -14.28 -21.51
C LEU A 275 11.62 -13.92 -20.48
N GLN A 276 11.52 -14.38 -19.23
CA GLN A 276 12.52 -14.13 -18.21
C GLN A 276 13.88 -14.76 -18.58
N GLU A 277 13.88 -15.99 -19.08
CA GLU A 277 15.09 -16.66 -19.51
C GLU A 277 15.76 -15.92 -20.68
N TYR A 278 14.99 -15.58 -21.72
CA TYR A 278 15.48 -14.80 -22.86
C TYR A 278 16.07 -13.44 -22.44
N LEU A 279 15.38 -12.70 -21.58
CA LEU A 279 15.85 -11.40 -21.10
C LEU A 279 17.15 -11.55 -20.28
N LYS A 280 17.22 -12.57 -19.42
CA LYS A 280 18.41 -12.89 -18.62
C LYS A 280 19.62 -13.22 -19.51
N GLU A 281 19.46 -14.02 -20.56
CA GLU A 281 20.50 -14.34 -21.53
C GLU A 281 21.00 -13.09 -22.27
N ASN A 282 20.14 -12.09 -22.44
CA ASN A 282 20.47 -10.80 -23.02
C ASN A 282 20.92 -9.72 -22.01
N GLY A 283 21.23 -10.13 -20.76
CA GLY A 283 21.73 -9.25 -19.72
C GLY A 283 20.68 -8.31 -19.10
N ILE A 284 19.39 -8.59 -19.28
CA ILE A 284 18.29 -7.78 -18.75
C ILE A 284 17.70 -8.47 -17.52
N GLY A 285 17.89 -7.86 -16.35
CA GLY A 285 17.33 -8.37 -15.08
C GLY A 285 15.83 -8.10 -14.97
N THR A 286 15.10 -9.13 -14.51
CA THR A 286 13.66 -9.04 -14.23
C THR A 286 13.32 -9.69 -12.90
N ASN A 287 12.20 -9.30 -12.29
CA ASN A 287 11.65 -9.92 -11.09
C ASN A 287 10.14 -10.08 -11.22
N ILE A 288 9.58 -11.01 -10.45
CA ILE A 288 8.14 -11.24 -10.38
C ILE A 288 7.58 -10.50 -9.16
N TYR A 289 6.55 -9.69 -9.37
CA TYR A 289 5.83 -8.95 -8.34
C TYR A 289 4.31 -9.16 -8.51
N TYR A 290 3.70 -10.19 -7.83
CA TYR A 290 4.33 -11.09 -6.86
C TYR A 290 4.08 -12.54 -7.28
N PRO A 291 5.00 -13.49 -6.93
CA PRO A 291 4.88 -14.87 -7.41
C PRO A 291 3.75 -15.68 -6.76
N LEU A 292 3.19 -15.21 -5.65
CA LEU A 292 2.14 -15.88 -4.91
C LEU A 292 1.32 -14.86 -4.12
N CYS A 293 0.01 -14.88 -4.28
CA CYS A 293 -0.92 -14.04 -3.53
C CYS A 293 -0.85 -14.31 -2.03
N LEU A 294 -1.10 -13.29 -1.21
CA LEU A 294 -0.94 -13.38 0.23
C LEU A 294 -1.84 -14.43 0.88
N HIS A 295 -3.07 -14.59 0.40
CA HIS A 295 -4.03 -15.58 0.93
C HIS A 295 -3.57 -17.03 0.73
N LEU A 296 -2.67 -17.31 -0.22
CA LEU A 296 -2.09 -18.62 -0.47
C LEU A 296 -0.77 -18.85 0.28
N GLN A 297 -0.24 -17.85 0.96
CA GLN A 297 0.97 -17.98 1.76
C GLN A 297 0.76 -18.92 2.95
N GLU A 298 1.76 -19.73 3.26
CA GLU A 298 1.68 -20.74 4.33
C GLU A 298 1.25 -20.16 5.69
N CYS A 299 1.77 -18.98 6.03
CA CYS A 299 1.45 -18.30 7.29
C CYS A 299 -0.01 -17.82 7.39
N PHE A 300 -0.74 -17.75 6.28
CA PHE A 300 -2.15 -17.34 6.20
C PHE A 300 -3.13 -18.51 5.97
N LYS A 301 -2.66 -19.75 5.87
CA LYS A 301 -3.53 -20.94 5.69
C LYS A 301 -4.64 -21.05 6.76
N HIS A 302 -4.35 -20.56 7.98
CA HIS A 302 -5.32 -20.57 9.08
C HIS A 302 -6.52 -19.65 8.85
N LEU A 303 -6.48 -18.75 7.87
CA LEU A 303 -7.61 -17.90 7.49
C LEU A 303 -8.67 -18.66 6.66
N GLY A 304 -8.34 -19.84 6.12
CA GLY A 304 -9.28 -20.70 5.41
C GLY A 304 -9.47 -20.36 3.93
N TYR A 305 -8.75 -19.39 3.40
CA TYR A 305 -8.76 -19.09 1.96
C TYR A 305 -8.06 -20.18 1.16
N LYS A 306 -8.45 -20.32 -0.09
CA LYS A 306 -7.91 -21.31 -1.04
C LYS A 306 -7.76 -20.72 -2.44
N GLU A 307 -7.08 -21.42 -3.30
CA GLU A 307 -6.98 -21.10 -4.72
C GLU A 307 -8.36 -20.99 -5.36
N GLY A 308 -8.56 -19.95 -6.16
CA GLY A 308 -9.81 -19.57 -6.81
C GLY A 308 -10.67 -18.58 -6.03
N ASP A 309 -10.32 -18.23 -4.77
CA ASP A 309 -11.10 -17.27 -3.98
C ASP A 309 -10.92 -15.82 -4.46
N PHE A 310 -9.76 -15.52 -5.09
CA PHE A 310 -9.44 -14.19 -5.63
C PHE A 310 -8.90 -14.30 -7.06
N PRO A 311 -9.75 -14.65 -8.02
CA PRO A 311 -9.31 -15.04 -9.37
C PRO A 311 -8.54 -13.92 -10.10
N ILE A 312 -8.85 -12.64 -9.88
CA ILE A 312 -8.16 -11.55 -10.56
C ILE A 312 -6.74 -11.38 -9.99
N ALA A 313 -6.59 -11.47 -8.67
CA ALA A 313 -5.29 -11.40 -8.00
C ALA A 313 -4.42 -12.63 -8.31
N GLU A 314 -5.03 -13.80 -8.48
CA GLU A 314 -4.31 -15.05 -8.76
C GLU A 314 -3.87 -15.12 -10.24
N GLU A 315 -4.58 -14.48 -11.15
CA GLU A 315 -4.18 -14.33 -12.55
C GLU A 315 -3.00 -13.34 -12.69
N ALA A 316 -2.96 -12.30 -11.87
CA ALA A 316 -1.97 -11.22 -11.95
C ALA A 316 -0.57 -11.65 -11.50
#